data_feabb51f2f697adc3fa15efcb0123879
#
_entry.id   feabb51f2f697adc3fa15efcb0123879
#
_cell.length_a   1.000
_cell.length_b   1.000
_cell.length_c   1.000
_cell.angle_alpha   90.00
_cell.angle_beta   90.00
_cell.angle_gamma   90.00
#
_symmetry.space_group_name_H-M   'P 1'
#
loop_
_entity.id
_entity.type
_entity.pdbx_description
1 polymer ?
#
loop_
_entity_poly.entity_id
_entity_poly.type
_entity_poly.pdbx_seq_one_letter_code
_entity_poly.pdbx_strand_id
1 'polypeptide(L)'
;WERWHCVSNDGEGEDGEDMITVNQVYEAMQAIAPLELAEHWDNPGLLVDCGGQMHRVLAALDITPEVVAEAAAKQCEMIVSHHPVIFDPLKKIGPQDVPFQLVQADISAICMHTNLDAAEGGVNEVLAGIFDMKNMETFAEGCGRVGAIEEIAVPELARKAQQELV
;
A
#
# COMPACT_ATOMS: atom_id res chain seq x y z
N TRP A 1 14.66 -5.16 4.12
CA TRP A 1 13.47 -4.98 3.29
C TRP A 1 12.50 -6.18 3.31
N GLU A 2 12.50 -7.00 4.37
CA GLU A 2 11.66 -8.20 4.45
C GLU A 2 10.68 -8.18 5.65
N ARG A 3 10.15 -7.02 6.04
CA ARG A 3 9.12 -7.00 7.08
C ARG A 3 7.79 -6.53 6.52
N TRP A 4 7.02 -7.50 6.06
CA TRP A 4 5.60 -7.31 5.81
C TRP A 4 4.86 -7.27 7.14
N HIS A 5 3.91 -6.37 7.28
CA HIS A 5 3.09 -6.29 8.48
C HIS A 5 1.73 -6.92 8.18
N CYS A 6 1.45 -8.05 8.81
CA CYS A 6 0.10 -8.57 8.87
C CYS A 6 -0.62 -7.88 10.05
N VAL A 7 -1.72 -7.21 9.76
CA VAL A 7 -2.60 -6.61 10.77
C VAL A 7 -3.79 -7.55 10.94
N SER A 8 -3.99 -8.06 12.15
CA SER A 8 -5.15 -8.87 12.51
C SER A 8 -6.00 -8.13 13.54
N ASN A 9 -7.30 -8.29 13.46
CA ASN A 9 -8.22 -7.88 14.52
C ASN A 9 -8.47 -9.10 15.42
N ASP A 10 -7.55 -9.36 16.37
CA ASP A 10 -7.66 -10.48 17.32
C ASP A 10 -8.51 -10.10 18.56
N GLY A 11 -9.43 -9.14 18.43
CA GLY A 11 -10.37 -8.78 19.49
C GLY A 11 -11.31 -9.95 19.80
N GLU A 12 -11.22 -10.51 21.00
CA GLU A 12 -12.24 -11.39 21.55
C GLU A 12 -13.52 -10.54 21.80
N GLY A 13 -14.40 -10.45 20.81
CA GLY A 13 -15.68 -9.74 20.88
C GLY A 13 -16.84 -10.72 20.90
N GLU A 14 -17.71 -10.54 21.88
CA GLU A 14 -18.96 -11.28 22.01
C GLU A 14 -19.90 -10.99 20.83
N ASP A 15 -20.51 -12.02 20.29
CA ASP A 15 -21.69 -12.13 19.41
C ASP A 15 -22.20 -10.82 18.76
N GLY A 16 -21.80 -10.55 17.51
CA GLY A 16 -22.37 -9.52 16.65
C GLY A 16 -21.37 -8.56 16.01
N GLU A 17 -20.10 -8.96 15.84
CA GLU A 17 -19.12 -8.14 15.14
C GLU A 17 -19.57 -7.88 13.70
N ASP A 18 -19.68 -6.61 13.33
CA ASP A 18 -19.85 -6.15 11.95
C ASP A 18 -18.63 -6.65 11.14
N MET A 19 -18.87 -7.72 10.40
CA MET A 19 -17.83 -8.37 9.61
C MET A 19 -17.35 -7.42 8.53
N ILE A 20 -16.05 -7.08 8.54
CA ILE A 20 -15.44 -6.16 7.59
C ILE A 20 -15.41 -6.80 6.20
N THR A 21 -15.94 -6.12 5.20
CA THR A 21 -15.95 -6.55 3.80
C THR A 21 -14.81 -5.93 3.00
N VAL A 22 -14.49 -6.50 1.82
CA VAL A 22 -13.55 -5.91 0.85
C VAL A 22 -13.87 -4.44 0.59
N ASN A 23 -15.15 -4.11 0.36
CA ASN A 23 -15.56 -2.74 0.06
C ASN A 23 -15.32 -1.79 1.23
N GLN A 24 -15.56 -2.21 2.47
CA GLN A 24 -15.28 -1.36 3.64
C GLN A 24 -13.80 -1.08 3.82
N VAL A 25 -12.93 -2.07 3.56
CA VAL A 25 -11.46 -1.83 3.54
C VAL A 25 -11.10 -0.87 2.40
N TYR A 26 -11.67 -1.08 1.22
CA TYR A 26 -11.43 -0.21 0.08
C TYR A 26 -11.88 1.24 0.31
N GLU A 27 -13.07 1.45 0.87
CA GLU A 27 -13.57 2.77 1.28
C GLU A 27 -12.64 3.44 2.32
N ALA A 28 -12.15 2.67 3.30
CA ALA A 28 -11.20 3.18 4.29
C ALA A 28 -9.88 3.60 3.64
N MET A 29 -9.36 2.83 2.67
CA MET A 29 -8.17 3.19 1.92
C MET A 29 -8.36 4.44 1.05
N GLN A 30 -9.53 4.59 0.42
CA GLN A 30 -9.86 5.80 -0.34
C GLN A 30 -10.03 7.04 0.56
N ALA A 31 -10.46 6.87 1.81
CA ALA A 31 -10.51 7.98 2.78
C ALA A 31 -9.10 8.46 3.18
N ILE A 32 -8.09 7.57 3.14
CA ILE A 32 -6.68 7.92 3.38
C ILE A 32 -6.07 8.59 2.15
N ALA A 33 -6.29 8.00 0.98
CA ALA A 33 -5.71 8.46 -0.29
C ALA A 33 -6.75 8.34 -1.42
N PRO A 34 -7.55 9.40 -1.64
CA PRO A 34 -8.57 9.43 -2.69
C PRO A 34 -8.00 9.12 -4.07
N LEU A 35 -8.73 8.34 -4.87
CA LEU A 35 -8.28 7.96 -6.22
C LEU A 35 -8.11 9.15 -7.17
N GLU A 36 -8.82 10.26 -6.90
CA GLU A 36 -8.72 11.50 -7.68
C GLU A 36 -7.34 12.15 -7.59
N LEU A 37 -6.51 11.76 -6.60
CA LEU A 37 -5.12 12.19 -6.47
C LEU A 37 -4.15 11.40 -7.34
N ALA A 38 -4.61 10.29 -7.94
CA ALA A 38 -3.75 9.47 -8.79
C ALA A 38 -3.42 10.17 -10.11
N GLU A 39 -2.22 9.88 -10.60
CA GLU A 39 -1.82 10.28 -11.95
C GLU A 39 -2.74 9.63 -13.01
N HIS A 40 -3.03 10.35 -14.08
CA HIS A 40 -3.98 9.92 -15.12
C HIS A 40 -3.59 8.64 -15.87
N TRP A 41 -2.33 8.25 -15.82
CA TRP A 41 -1.79 7.03 -16.43
C TRP A 41 -1.72 5.84 -15.46
N ASP A 42 -2.03 6.08 -14.17
CA ASP A 42 -1.92 5.10 -13.11
C ASP A 42 -3.14 4.17 -13.03
N ASN A 43 -3.00 3.06 -12.31
CA ASN A 43 -4.08 2.11 -12.08
C ASN A 43 -4.19 1.69 -10.60
N PRO A 44 -4.42 2.65 -9.67
CA PRO A 44 -4.68 2.31 -8.27
C PRO A 44 -6.12 1.80 -8.06
N GLY A 45 -6.38 1.26 -6.90
CA GLY A 45 -7.70 0.85 -6.46
C GLY A 45 -7.84 -0.64 -6.18
N LEU A 46 -9.07 -1.14 -6.16
CA LEU A 46 -9.38 -2.56 -5.98
C LEU A 46 -9.13 -3.29 -7.31
N LEU A 47 -7.99 -3.95 -7.43
CA LEU A 47 -7.54 -4.58 -8.67
C LEU A 47 -7.92 -6.06 -8.80
N VAL A 48 -8.06 -6.76 -7.67
CA VAL A 48 -8.55 -8.12 -7.60
C VAL A 48 -9.57 -8.19 -6.47
N ASP A 49 -10.80 -8.56 -6.80
CA ASP A 49 -11.90 -8.70 -5.84
C ASP A 49 -12.35 -10.17 -5.80
N CYS A 50 -12.06 -10.84 -4.69
CA CYS A 50 -12.52 -12.19 -4.39
C CYS A 50 -13.76 -12.19 -3.49
N GLY A 51 -14.20 -11.00 -3.03
CA GLY A 51 -15.32 -10.87 -2.10
C GLY A 51 -14.95 -11.36 -0.69
N GLY A 52 -15.99 -11.72 0.07
CA GLY A 52 -15.80 -12.33 1.40
C GLY A 52 -15.61 -11.32 2.52
N GLN A 53 -15.25 -11.87 3.66
CA GLN A 53 -15.04 -11.16 4.92
C GLN A 53 -13.55 -11.05 5.19
N MET A 54 -13.13 -9.90 5.72
CA MET A 54 -11.74 -9.57 5.97
C MET A 54 -11.42 -9.61 7.46
N HIS A 55 -10.45 -10.44 7.84
CA HIS A 55 -9.94 -10.53 9.21
C HIS A 55 -8.47 -10.12 9.26
N ARG A 56 -7.72 -10.43 8.18
CA ARG A 56 -6.28 -10.16 8.11
C ARG A 56 -5.90 -9.54 6.78
N VAL A 57 -5.12 -8.47 6.85
CA VAL A 57 -4.61 -7.76 5.68
C VAL A 57 -3.09 -7.78 5.73
N LEU A 58 -2.45 -8.14 4.62
CA LEU A 58 -1.01 -8.03 4.43
C LEU A 58 -0.69 -6.72 3.70
N ALA A 59 0.19 -5.90 4.27
CA ALA A 59 0.72 -4.72 3.57
C ALA A 59 2.04 -5.08 2.88
N ALA A 60 2.20 -4.68 1.61
CA ALA A 60 3.37 -4.97 0.80
C ALA A 60 3.73 -3.80 -0.12
N LEU A 61 4.99 -3.69 -0.53
CA LEU A 61 5.38 -2.78 -1.59
C LEU A 61 4.93 -3.32 -2.95
N ASP A 62 5.29 -4.56 -3.23
CA ASP A 62 4.95 -5.30 -4.45
C ASP A 62 4.17 -6.57 -4.10
N ILE A 63 3.25 -6.98 -4.98
CA ILE A 63 2.63 -8.29 -4.90
C ILE A 63 3.37 -9.25 -5.83
N THR A 64 4.29 -10.05 -5.26
CA THR A 64 5.01 -11.12 -5.95
C THR A 64 4.37 -12.48 -5.66
N PRO A 65 4.70 -13.55 -6.41
CA PRO A 65 4.25 -14.91 -6.08
C PRO A 65 4.60 -15.32 -4.64
N GLU A 66 5.75 -14.90 -4.13
CA GLU A 66 6.20 -15.17 -2.75
C GLU A 66 5.33 -14.44 -1.72
N VAL A 67 4.94 -13.19 -2.01
CA VAL A 67 4.03 -12.39 -1.16
C VAL A 67 2.64 -13.02 -1.14
N VAL A 68 2.13 -13.51 -2.28
CA VAL A 68 0.85 -14.26 -2.33
C VAL A 68 0.93 -15.53 -1.49
N ALA A 69 2.02 -16.30 -1.62
CA ALA A 69 2.23 -17.51 -0.83
C ALA A 69 2.34 -17.21 0.67
N GLU A 70 2.98 -16.11 1.07
CA GLU A 70 3.07 -15.67 2.45
C GLU A 70 1.69 -15.24 3.00
N ALA A 71 0.92 -14.47 2.23
CA ALA A 71 -0.43 -14.06 2.60
C ALA A 71 -1.33 -15.29 2.83
N ALA A 72 -1.29 -16.26 1.92
CA ALA A 72 -2.03 -17.51 2.06
C ALA A 72 -1.60 -18.30 3.30
N ALA A 73 -0.29 -18.42 3.57
CA ALA A 73 0.23 -19.11 4.75
C ALA A 73 -0.17 -18.42 6.08
N LYS A 74 -0.32 -17.10 6.07
CA LYS A 74 -0.77 -16.28 7.19
C LYS A 74 -2.29 -16.16 7.27
N GLN A 75 -3.01 -16.78 6.34
CA GLN A 75 -4.48 -16.68 6.26
C GLN A 75 -4.96 -15.22 6.13
N CYS A 76 -4.29 -14.43 5.30
CA CYS A 76 -4.74 -13.11 4.95
C CYS A 76 -5.68 -13.21 3.75
N GLU A 77 -6.83 -12.55 3.82
CA GLU A 77 -7.84 -12.51 2.76
C GLU A 77 -7.60 -11.33 1.79
N MET A 78 -6.68 -10.42 2.16
CA MET A 78 -6.37 -9.26 1.34
C MET A 78 -4.90 -8.89 1.41
N ILE A 79 -4.39 -8.35 0.29
CA ILE A 79 -3.10 -7.65 0.23
C ILE A 79 -3.37 -6.19 -0.17
N VAL A 80 -2.83 -5.26 0.60
CA VAL A 80 -2.76 -3.84 0.22
C VAL A 80 -1.33 -3.56 -0.21
N SER A 81 -1.15 -3.14 -1.46
CA SER A 81 0.17 -2.85 -2.02
C SER A 81 0.34 -1.40 -2.43
N HIS A 82 1.59 -0.96 -2.52
CA HIS A 82 1.91 0.31 -3.15
C HIS A 82 1.91 0.17 -4.67
N HIS A 83 2.66 -0.77 -5.22
CA HIS A 83 2.70 -0.99 -6.66
C HIS A 83 1.50 -1.82 -7.16
N PRO A 84 0.89 -1.45 -8.30
CA PRO A 84 -0.27 -2.16 -8.82
C PRO A 84 0.10 -3.54 -9.38
N VAL A 85 -0.61 -4.57 -8.93
CA VAL A 85 -0.46 -5.94 -9.45
C VAL A 85 -0.97 -6.08 -10.89
N ILE A 86 -1.82 -5.15 -11.33
CA ILE A 86 -2.27 -4.98 -12.72
C ILE A 86 -2.03 -3.53 -13.07
N PHE A 87 -0.99 -3.25 -13.87
CA PHE A 87 -0.71 -1.91 -14.36
C PHE A 87 -1.37 -1.65 -15.71
N ASP A 88 -1.10 -2.52 -16.67
CA ASP A 88 -1.71 -2.50 -18.01
C ASP A 88 -2.88 -3.49 -18.11
N PRO A 89 -3.88 -3.23 -18.99
CA PRO A 89 -4.97 -4.18 -19.23
C PRO A 89 -4.47 -5.56 -19.63
N LEU A 90 -4.92 -6.60 -18.92
CA LEU A 90 -4.55 -7.98 -19.20
C LEU A 90 -5.23 -8.48 -20.48
N LYS A 91 -4.44 -8.98 -21.43
CA LYS A 91 -4.94 -9.62 -22.68
C LYS A 91 -5.19 -11.12 -22.52
N LYS A 92 -4.58 -11.73 -21.53
CA LYS A 92 -4.73 -13.14 -21.15
C LYS A 92 -4.35 -13.27 -19.68
N ILE A 93 -4.83 -14.32 -19.04
CA ILE A 93 -4.48 -14.67 -17.66
C ILE A 93 -4.20 -16.17 -17.58
N GLY A 94 -3.23 -16.57 -16.79
CA GLY A 94 -2.84 -17.97 -16.61
C GLY A 94 -2.12 -18.22 -15.29
N PRO A 95 -1.77 -19.48 -14.97
CA PRO A 95 -1.27 -19.88 -13.65
C PRO A 95 0.03 -19.20 -13.19
N GLN A 96 0.78 -18.61 -14.13
CA GLN A 96 2.03 -17.89 -13.81
C GLN A 96 1.81 -16.40 -13.52
N ASP A 97 0.61 -15.89 -13.80
CA ASP A 97 0.29 -14.49 -13.57
C ASP A 97 -0.17 -14.28 -12.11
N VAL A 98 0.38 -13.28 -11.45
CA VAL A 98 0.09 -13.00 -10.03
C VAL A 98 -1.40 -12.75 -9.78
N PRO A 99 -2.14 -12.01 -10.66
CA PRO A 99 -3.59 -11.86 -10.48
C PRO A 99 -4.36 -13.19 -10.51
N PHE A 100 -3.89 -14.17 -11.30
CA PHE A 100 -4.49 -15.52 -11.30
C PHE A 100 -4.23 -16.22 -9.95
N GLN A 101 -3.00 -16.12 -9.42
CA GLN A 101 -2.62 -16.74 -8.17
C GLN A 101 -3.40 -16.15 -6.98
N LEU A 102 -3.65 -14.83 -7.00
CA LEU A 102 -4.51 -14.16 -6.02
C LEU A 102 -5.93 -14.74 -6.03
N VAL A 103 -6.55 -14.81 -7.21
CA VAL A 103 -7.90 -15.39 -7.35
C VAL A 103 -7.91 -16.86 -6.93
N GLN A 104 -6.89 -17.65 -7.28
CA GLN A 104 -6.79 -19.05 -6.87
C GLN A 104 -6.63 -19.24 -5.36
N ALA A 105 -5.99 -18.29 -4.70
CA ALA A 105 -5.78 -18.28 -3.24
C ALA A 105 -6.93 -17.61 -2.47
N ASP A 106 -7.96 -17.10 -3.17
CA ASP A 106 -9.08 -16.33 -2.59
C ASP A 106 -8.61 -15.08 -1.82
N ILE A 107 -7.63 -14.37 -2.40
CA ILE A 107 -7.01 -13.17 -1.82
C ILE A 107 -7.33 -11.96 -2.69
N SER A 108 -7.99 -10.96 -2.11
CA SER A 108 -8.25 -9.67 -2.75
C SER A 108 -7.00 -8.78 -2.77
N ALA A 109 -6.90 -7.86 -3.73
CA ALA A 109 -5.77 -6.94 -3.82
C ALA A 109 -6.22 -5.51 -4.06
N ILE A 110 -5.80 -4.60 -3.17
CA ILE A 110 -5.96 -3.16 -3.29
C ILE A 110 -4.58 -2.55 -3.54
N CYS A 111 -4.50 -1.63 -4.50
CA CYS A 111 -3.31 -0.83 -4.76
C CYS A 111 -3.55 0.63 -4.39
N MET A 112 -2.62 1.22 -3.64
CA MET A 112 -2.57 2.64 -3.31
C MET A 112 -1.21 3.16 -3.78
N HIS A 113 -1.17 3.71 -5.00
CA HIS A 113 0.06 4.08 -5.71
C HIS A 113 0.28 5.60 -5.71
N THR A 114 0.23 6.24 -6.86
CA THR A 114 0.50 7.69 -6.95
C THR A 114 -0.50 8.54 -6.15
N ASN A 115 -1.72 8.06 -5.94
CA ASN A 115 -2.67 8.69 -5.04
C ASN A 115 -2.16 8.71 -3.57
N LEU A 116 -1.48 7.66 -3.11
CA LEU A 116 -0.89 7.62 -1.77
C LEU A 116 0.40 8.46 -1.69
N ASP A 117 1.14 8.58 -2.80
CA ASP A 117 2.28 9.50 -2.87
C ASP A 117 1.84 10.96 -2.73
N ALA A 118 0.72 11.33 -3.35
CA ALA A 118 0.19 12.68 -3.35
C ALA A 118 -0.61 13.05 -2.08
N ALA A 119 -1.20 12.05 -1.41
CA ALA A 119 -2.07 12.25 -0.25
C ALA A 119 -1.36 12.96 0.92
N GLU A 120 -2.15 13.73 1.69
CA GLU A 120 -1.73 14.24 2.99
C GLU A 120 -1.49 13.06 3.96
N GLY A 121 -0.36 13.06 4.65
CA GLY A 121 0.07 11.91 5.47
C GLY A 121 0.54 10.69 4.66
N GLY A 122 0.60 10.80 3.35
CA GLY A 122 1.04 9.72 2.46
C GLY A 122 2.56 9.52 2.43
N VAL A 123 3.02 8.70 1.47
CA VAL A 123 4.42 8.24 1.40
C VAL A 123 5.42 9.39 1.41
N ASN A 124 5.19 10.44 0.61
CA ASN A 124 6.13 11.55 0.50
C ASN A 124 6.23 12.38 1.78
N GLU A 125 5.14 12.50 2.54
CA GLU A 125 5.16 13.21 3.83
C GLU A 125 5.79 12.38 4.93
N VAL A 126 5.59 11.07 4.92
CA VAL A 126 6.28 10.15 5.83
C VAL A 126 7.79 10.21 5.58
N LEU A 127 8.24 10.17 4.31
CA LEU A 127 9.65 10.31 3.95
C LEU A 127 10.21 11.67 4.36
N ALA A 128 9.48 12.76 4.13
CA ALA A 128 9.89 14.09 4.57
C ALA A 128 10.01 14.20 6.09
N GLY A 129 9.11 13.53 6.83
CA GLY A 129 9.12 13.45 8.29
C GLY A 129 10.37 12.78 8.84
N ILE A 130 10.91 11.76 8.18
CA ILE A 130 12.17 11.09 8.58
C ILE A 130 13.34 12.07 8.63
N PHE A 131 13.32 13.08 7.77
CA PHE A 131 14.36 14.11 7.71
C PHE A 131 14.02 15.39 8.49
N ASP A 132 12.94 15.38 9.29
CA ASP A 132 12.46 16.55 10.03
C ASP A 132 12.22 17.77 9.14
N MET A 133 11.78 17.56 7.90
CA MET A 133 11.55 18.60 6.90
C MET A 133 10.49 19.60 7.39
N LYS A 134 10.79 20.89 7.28
CA LYS A 134 9.92 22.01 7.69
C LYS A 134 9.52 22.84 6.49
N ASN A 135 8.41 23.56 6.63
CA ASN A 135 7.89 24.46 5.60
C ASN A 135 7.75 23.72 4.26
N MET A 136 7.14 22.53 4.30
CA MET A 136 6.93 21.70 3.13
C MET A 136 5.98 22.38 2.14
N GLU A 137 6.36 22.31 0.89
CA GLU A 137 5.54 22.70 -0.26
C GLU A 137 5.43 21.50 -1.21
N THR A 138 4.32 21.39 -1.90
CA THR A 138 4.13 20.36 -2.94
C THR A 138 4.70 20.84 -4.27
N PHE A 139 5.23 19.92 -5.07
CA PHE A 139 5.61 20.14 -6.47
C PHE A 139 5.23 18.93 -7.32
N ALA A 140 5.44 19.00 -8.63
CA ALA A 140 5.09 17.89 -9.56
C ALA A 140 3.66 17.41 -9.36
N GLU A 141 2.68 18.34 -9.44
CA GLU A 141 1.25 18.05 -9.33
C GLU A 141 0.84 17.33 -8.01
N GLY A 142 1.64 17.51 -6.95
CA GLY A 142 1.40 16.88 -5.64
C GLY A 142 2.25 15.64 -5.35
N CYS A 143 2.87 15.05 -6.36
CA CYS A 143 3.69 13.84 -6.21
C CYS A 143 5.06 14.06 -5.56
N GLY A 144 5.41 15.28 -5.17
CA GLY A 144 6.66 15.57 -4.48
C GLY A 144 6.50 16.53 -3.33
N ARG A 145 7.48 16.53 -2.44
CA ARG A 145 7.60 17.49 -1.34
C ARG A 145 8.97 18.13 -1.38
N VAL A 146 9.01 19.44 -1.16
CA VAL A 146 10.23 20.22 -0.98
C VAL A 146 10.11 21.04 0.31
N GLY A 147 11.19 21.19 1.03
CA GLY A 147 11.19 21.93 2.28
C GLY A 147 12.60 22.15 2.83
N ALA A 148 12.70 22.75 3.99
CA ALA A 148 13.97 22.99 4.68
C ALA A 148 14.24 21.89 5.71
N ILE A 149 15.49 21.47 5.81
CA ILE A 149 16.00 20.64 6.91
C ILE A 149 17.05 21.45 7.68
N GLU A 150 17.40 21.02 8.89
CA GLU A 150 18.52 21.60 9.61
C GLU A 150 19.82 21.43 8.82
N GLU A 151 20.77 22.38 8.99
CA GLU A 151 22.06 22.33 8.33
C GLU A 151 22.81 21.05 8.73
N ILE A 152 23.08 20.21 7.74
CA ILE A 152 23.74 18.93 7.90
C ILE A 152 24.75 18.69 6.76
N ALA A 153 25.91 18.12 7.07
CA ALA A 153 26.86 17.75 6.04
C ALA A 153 26.31 16.62 5.15
N VAL A 154 26.54 16.70 3.83
CA VAL A 154 26.04 15.71 2.85
C VAL A 154 26.38 14.26 3.21
N PRO A 155 27.62 13.91 3.67
CA PRO A 155 27.93 12.55 4.08
C PRO A 155 27.14 12.08 5.33
N GLU A 156 26.73 13.00 6.18
CA GLU A 156 25.96 12.71 7.39
C GLU A 156 24.49 12.51 7.03
N LEU A 157 23.93 13.35 6.15
CA LEU A 157 22.61 13.15 5.59
C LEU A 157 22.45 11.81 4.88
N ALA A 158 23.46 11.41 4.08
CA ALA A 158 23.48 10.11 3.42
C ALA A 158 23.51 8.94 4.41
N ARG A 159 24.25 9.07 5.53
CA ARG A 159 24.23 8.06 6.61
C ARG A 159 22.88 8.00 7.32
N LYS A 160 22.26 9.14 7.62
CA LYS A 160 20.90 9.20 8.19
C LYS A 160 19.92 8.48 7.26
N ALA A 161 19.92 8.79 5.97
CA ALA A 161 19.06 8.14 4.99
C ALA A 161 19.26 6.61 4.96
N GLN A 162 20.50 6.15 5.00
CA GLN A 162 20.80 4.71 5.03
C GLN A 162 20.29 4.04 6.32
N GLN A 163 20.37 4.71 7.46
CA GLN A 163 19.96 4.15 8.74
C GLN A 163 18.44 4.09 8.92
N GLU A 164 17.73 5.09 8.38
CA GLU A 164 16.28 5.21 8.54
C GLU A 164 15.49 4.48 7.45
N LEU A 165 16.09 4.28 6.26
CA LEU A 165 15.40 3.72 5.09
C LEU A 165 15.85 2.29 4.72
N VAL A 166 16.84 1.72 5.40
CA VAL A 166 17.40 0.38 5.15
C VAL A 166 17.43 -0.43 6.44
#